data_1375f17f7bcecef7bfd1a57398181663
#
_entry.id   1375f17f7bcecef7bfd1a57398181663
#
_cell.length_a   1.000
_cell.length_b   1.000
_cell.length_c   1.000
_cell.angle_alpha   90.00
_cell.angle_beta   90.00
_cell.angle_gamma   90.00
#
_symmetry.space_group_name_H-M   'P 1'
#
loop_
_entity.id
_entity.type
_entity.pdbx_description
1 polymer ?
#
loop_
_entity_poly.entity_id
_entity_poly.type
_entity_poly.pdbx_seq_one_letter_code
_entity_poly.pdbx_strand_id
1 'polypeptide(L)'
;MSTFKRTLVFLVPILVSFGAIAVWQDEVFADAPAEEETFPQGTHDLLPHPSGRHVAFGRVDPGELIEQPIAYSHMMHAGTLQIQCEYCHSGARRSIHAGVPPTQTCMNCHAMVDPTGRPELEKLKGYWERGEEIPWVKVHDLPDFVYFSHKRHVRAGVTCQECHGQVQDVMTVAQRVAPLNMGWCLDCHKNHPSVDTNYGAQAELRRAEMKDCYTCHK
;
A
#
# COMPACT_ATOMS: atom_id res chain seq x y z
N MET A 1 -72.73 8.88 -26.97
CA MET A 1 -71.84 7.99 -27.72
C MET A 1 -70.40 8.40 -27.41
N SER A 2 -69.75 7.68 -26.52
CA SER A 2 -68.34 7.96 -26.13
C SER A 2 -67.60 6.62 -26.24
N THR A 3 -66.65 6.57 -27.14
CA THR A 3 -65.86 5.39 -27.50
C THR A 3 -64.65 5.32 -26.56
N PHE A 4 -64.66 4.34 -25.67
CA PHE A 4 -63.53 4.03 -24.78
C PHE A 4 -62.42 3.28 -25.55
N LYS A 5 -61.27 3.92 -25.79
CA LYS A 5 -60.08 3.25 -26.34
C LYS A 5 -59.39 2.47 -25.20
N ARG A 6 -59.38 1.18 -25.29
CA ARG A 6 -58.58 0.29 -24.44
C ARG A 6 -57.15 0.30 -24.89
N THR A 7 -56.28 0.84 -24.07
CA THR A 7 -54.82 0.74 -24.27
C THR A 7 -54.34 -0.61 -23.71
N LEU A 8 -53.86 -1.45 -24.61
CA LEU A 8 -53.27 -2.76 -24.28
C LEU A 8 -51.85 -2.55 -23.77
N VAL A 9 -51.61 -2.74 -22.48
CA VAL A 9 -50.27 -2.72 -21.90
C VAL A 9 -49.65 -4.11 -22.05
N PHE A 10 -48.64 -4.21 -22.90
CA PHE A 10 -47.84 -5.43 -23.02
C PHE A 10 -46.83 -5.46 -21.85
N LEU A 11 -47.06 -6.34 -20.89
CA LEU A 11 -46.08 -6.75 -19.90
C LEU A 11 -45.03 -7.63 -20.58
N VAL A 12 -43.84 -7.10 -20.81
CA VAL A 12 -42.67 -7.88 -21.21
C VAL A 12 -42.09 -8.50 -19.93
N PRO A 13 -42.05 -9.81 -19.76
CA PRO A 13 -41.35 -10.41 -18.62
C PRO A 13 -39.85 -10.24 -18.82
N ILE A 14 -39.22 -9.44 -17.95
CA ILE A 14 -37.75 -9.36 -17.83
C ILE A 14 -37.33 -10.67 -17.14
N LEU A 15 -36.98 -11.66 -17.94
CA LEU A 15 -36.20 -12.82 -17.47
C LEU A 15 -34.75 -12.36 -17.28
N VAL A 16 -34.45 -11.84 -16.10
CA VAL A 16 -33.07 -11.67 -15.67
C VAL A 16 -32.53 -13.05 -15.32
N SER A 17 -31.75 -13.61 -16.23
CA SER A 17 -31.12 -14.91 -16.02
C SER A 17 -30.08 -14.77 -14.87
N PHE A 18 -30.31 -15.47 -13.77
CA PHE A 18 -29.41 -15.60 -12.65
C PHE A 18 -28.01 -16.20 -12.99
N GLY A 19 -27.81 -16.64 -14.23
CA GLY A 19 -26.54 -17.20 -14.69
C GLY A 19 -25.43 -16.21 -14.96
N ALA A 20 -25.74 -14.92 -15.21
CA ALA A 20 -24.72 -13.93 -15.55
C ALA A 20 -23.97 -13.40 -14.33
N ILE A 21 -24.52 -13.50 -13.12
CA ILE A 21 -23.90 -13.00 -11.88
C ILE A 21 -22.82 -13.97 -11.38
N ALA A 22 -23.02 -15.28 -11.56
CA ALA A 22 -22.05 -16.28 -11.12
C ALA A 22 -20.75 -16.25 -11.95
N VAL A 23 -20.85 -16.02 -13.26
CA VAL A 23 -19.68 -15.93 -14.16
C VAL A 23 -18.83 -14.69 -13.84
N TRP A 24 -19.48 -13.61 -13.44
CA TRP A 24 -18.76 -12.37 -13.08
C TRP A 24 -17.99 -12.47 -11.75
N GLN A 25 -18.47 -13.28 -10.81
CA GLN A 25 -17.78 -13.48 -9.54
C GLN A 25 -16.51 -14.34 -9.70
N ASP A 26 -16.52 -15.31 -10.60
CA ASP A 26 -15.36 -16.18 -10.82
C ASP A 26 -14.23 -15.47 -11.60
N GLU A 27 -14.55 -14.51 -12.48
CA GLU A 27 -13.52 -13.76 -13.22
C GLU A 27 -12.86 -12.66 -12.39
N VAL A 28 -13.58 -12.04 -11.44
CA VAL A 28 -13.03 -10.96 -10.59
C VAL A 28 -12.11 -11.52 -9.50
N PHE A 29 -12.30 -12.77 -9.11
CA PHE A 29 -11.53 -13.43 -8.05
C PHE A 29 -10.69 -14.61 -8.54
N ALA A 30 -10.60 -14.84 -9.84
CA ALA A 30 -9.61 -15.74 -10.37
C ALA A 30 -8.23 -15.21 -9.96
N ASP A 31 -7.48 -16.00 -9.18
CA ASP A 31 -6.09 -15.70 -8.90
C ASP A 31 -5.40 -15.45 -10.23
N ALA A 32 -4.81 -14.25 -10.38
CA ALA A 32 -3.97 -13.99 -11.53
C ALA A 32 -2.95 -15.13 -11.59
N PRO A 33 -2.74 -15.75 -12.76
CA PRO A 33 -1.76 -16.81 -12.88
C PRO A 33 -0.46 -16.29 -12.27
N ALA A 34 0.20 -17.09 -11.45
CA ALA A 34 1.53 -16.82 -10.97
C ALA A 34 2.49 -16.87 -12.18
N GLU A 35 2.36 -15.90 -13.06
CA GLU A 35 3.42 -15.58 -14.01
C GLU A 35 4.56 -15.07 -13.14
N GLU A 36 5.69 -15.70 -13.27
CA GLU A 36 6.96 -15.27 -12.70
C GLU A 36 7.26 -13.90 -13.32
N GLU A 37 6.63 -12.85 -12.74
CA GLU A 37 6.87 -11.46 -13.15
C GLU A 37 8.33 -11.16 -12.85
N THR A 38 9.14 -11.27 -13.90
CA THR A 38 10.46 -10.68 -13.89
C THR A 38 10.26 -9.18 -13.73
N PHE A 39 10.43 -8.68 -12.51
CA PHE A 39 10.40 -7.25 -12.23
C PHE A 39 11.35 -6.54 -13.20
N PRO A 40 10.92 -5.45 -13.85
CA PRO A 40 11.83 -4.67 -14.66
C PRO A 40 12.98 -4.22 -13.77
N GLN A 41 14.18 -4.69 -14.08
CA GLN A 41 15.44 -4.41 -13.38
C GLN A 41 15.80 -2.91 -13.33
N GLY A 42 14.94 -2.04 -13.82
CA GLY A 42 15.22 -0.63 -14.04
C GLY A 42 14.66 0.35 -13.00
N THR A 43 13.87 -0.08 -12.03
CA THR A 43 13.34 0.86 -11.01
C THR A 43 14.33 1.10 -9.86
N HIS A 44 15.46 0.41 -9.83
CA HIS A 44 16.52 0.57 -8.84
C HIS A 44 17.47 1.72 -9.15
N ASP A 45 17.44 2.24 -10.38
CA ASP A 45 18.32 3.34 -10.80
C ASP A 45 17.91 4.72 -10.31
N LEU A 46 16.87 4.81 -9.48
CA LEU A 46 16.36 6.10 -9.05
C LEU A 46 17.33 6.90 -8.19
N LEU A 47 18.34 6.29 -7.56
CA LEU A 47 19.48 7.01 -6.95
C LEU A 47 20.68 6.07 -6.79
N PRO A 48 21.63 6.01 -7.74
CA PRO A 48 22.90 5.34 -7.50
C PRO A 48 23.63 6.06 -6.36
N HIS A 49 23.92 5.35 -5.28
CA HIS A 49 24.78 5.89 -4.24
C HIS A 49 26.18 6.09 -4.81
N PRO A 50 26.78 7.29 -4.69
CA PRO A 50 28.08 7.60 -5.31
C PRO A 50 29.23 6.69 -4.88
N SER A 51 29.09 5.94 -3.81
CA SER A 51 30.15 5.10 -3.24
C SER A 51 29.99 3.62 -3.50
N GLY A 52 28.91 3.16 -4.15
CA GLY A 52 28.69 1.73 -4.41
C GLY A 52 28.60 0.84 -3.15
N ARG A 53 28.60 1.42 -1.96
CA ARG A 53 28.47 0.69 -0.70
C ARG A 53 27.00 0.69 -0.28
N HIS A 54 26.38 -0.47 -0.34
CA HIS A 54 25.14 -0.72 0.38
C HIS A 54 25.43 -0.71 1.88
N VAL A 55 25.23 0.41 2.52
CA VAL A 55 25.17 0.43 3.98
C VAL A 55 23.78 -0.05 4.34
N ALA A 56 23.69 -1.31 4.68
CA ALA A 56 22.47 -1.94 5.15
C ALA A 56 22.06 -1.35 6.50
N PHE A 57 21.36 -0.21 6.49
CA PHE A 57 20.59 0.21 7.63
C PHE A 57 19.20 -0.42 7.47
N GLY A 58 18.97 -1.47 8.22
CA GLY A 58 17.76 -2.26 8.15
C GLY A 58 18.05 -3.72 7.80
N ARG A 59 17.19 -4.61 8.24
CA ARG A 59 17.35 -6.07 8.10
C ARG A 59 17.11 -6.59 6.67
N VAL A 60 16.71 -5.71 5.75
CA VAL A 60 16.28 -6.06 4.39
C VAL A 60 16.92 -5.11 3.40
N ASP A 61 17.60 -5.61 2.39
CA ASP A 61 18.16 -4.80 1.32
C ASP A 61 17.09 -4.29 0.35
N PRO A 62 17.30 -3.14 -0.32
CA PRO A 62 16.38 -2.68 -1.35
C PRO A 62 16.20 -3.74 -2.44
N GLY A 63 14.94 -4.07 -2.76
CA GLY A 63 14.59 -5.09 -3.76
C GLY A 63 14.64 -6.53 -3.27
N GLU A 64 15.08 -6.78 -2.04
CA GLU A 64 15.02 -8.12 -1.45
C GLU A 64 13.57 -8.53 -1.20
N LEU A 65 13.22 -9.72 -1.69
CA LEU A 65 11.92 -10.34 -1.44
C LEU A 65 11.95 -11.06 -0.10
N ILE A 66 11.12 -10.60 0.82
CA ILE A 66 10.97 -11.20 2.13
C ILE A 66 9.70 -12.02 2.16
N GLU A 67 9.85 -13.31 2.44
CA GLU A 67 8.70 -14.18 2.66
C GLU A 67 7.86 -13.67 3.83
N GLN A 68 6.58 -13.49 3.56
CA GLN A 68 5.59 -13.07 4.54
C GLN A 68 4.70 -14.24 4.94
N PRO A 69 4.13 -14.24 6.15
CA PRO A 69 3.19 -15.29 6.58
C PRO A 69 2.01 -15.47 5.64
N ILE A 70 1.56 -14.38 5.02
CA ILE A 70 0.54 -14.33 3.98
C ILE A 70 1.10 -13.51 2.82
N ALA A 71 1.00 -14.03 1.60
CA ALA A 71 1.36 -13.30 0.38
C ALA A 71 0.28 -12.25 0.07
N TYR A 72 0.36 -11.10 0.76
CA TYR A 72 -0.61 -10.02 0.63
C TYR A 72 -0.34 -9.18 -0.63
N SER A 73 -1.32 -9.09 -1.51
CA SER A 73 -1.20 -8.31 -2.76
C SER A 73 -1.67 -6.87 -2.58
N HIS A 74 -0.73 -5.93 -2.54
CA HIS A 74 -1.05 -4.50 -2.63
C HIS A 74 -1.64 -4.13 -3.99
N MET A 75 -1.18 -4.77 -5.07
CA MET A 75 -1.70 -4.56 -6.41
C MET A 75 -3.20 -4.87 -6.49
N MET A 76 -3.65 -5.97 -5.89
CA MET A 76 -5.08 -6.28 -5.84
C MET A 76 -5.85 -5.26 -5.01
N HIS A 77 -5.42 -4.98 -3.77
CA HIS A 77 -6.20 -4.17 -2.83
C HIS A 77 -6.11 -2.66 -3.14
N ALA A 78 -4.92 -2.12 -3.32
CA ALA A 78 -4.73 -0.70 -3.57
C ALA A 78 -4.81 -0.36 -5.07
N GLY A 79 -4.35 -1.23 -5.96
CA GLY A 79 -4.40 -1.04 -7.40
C GLY A 79 -5.78 -1.34 -7.97
N THR A 80 -6.20 -2.59 -7.98
CA THR A 80 -7.46 -3.01 -8.61
C THR A 80 -8.69 -2.53 -7.85
N LEU A 81 -8.73 -2.73 -6.53
CA LEU A 81 -9.87 -2.33 -5.69
C LEU A 81 -9.81 -0.88 -5.25
N GLN A 82 -8.70 -0.17 -5.50
CA GLN A 82 -8.47 1.24 -5.16
C GLN A 82 -8.70 1.60 -3.68
N ILE A 83 -8.42 0.64 -2.80
CA ILE A 83 -8.48 0.87 -1.35
C ILE A 83 -7.34 1.82 -0.98
N GLN A 84 -7.68 2.93 -0.31
CA GLN A 84 -6.70 3.93 0.09
C GLN A 84 -5.70 3.34 1.10
N CYS A 85 -4.41 3.68 0.94
CA CYS A 85 -3.33 3.20 1.81
C CYS A 85 -3.65 3.37 3.30
N GLU A 86 -4.26 4.48 3.65
CA GLU A 86 -4.58 4.87 5.03
C GLU A 86 -5.76 4.10 5.63
N TYR A 87 -6.52 3.37 4.84
CA TYR A 87 -7.53 2.46 5.38
C TYR A 87 -6.86 1.36 6.21
N CYS A 88 -5.79 0.79 5.70
CA CYS A 88 -5.00 -0.24 6.37
C CYS A 88 -3.89 0.37 7.24
N HIS A 89 -3.16 1.36 6.72
CA HIS A 89 -2.06 2.04 7.41
C HIS A 89 -2.56 3.30 8.14
N SER A 90 -3.56 3.14 8.98
CA SER A 90 -4.32 4.24 9.60
C SER A 90 -3.50 5.15 10.52
N GLY A 91 -2.32 4.70 10.96
CA GLY A 91 -1.38 5.48 11.75
C GLY A 91 -0.63 6.55 10.96
N ALA A 92 -0.54 6.43 9.63
CA ALA A 92 0.30 7.29 8.80
C ALA A 92 0.05 8.79 8.98
N ARG A 93 -1.21 9.22 9.13
CA ARG A 93 -1.57 10.64 9.38
C ARG A 93 -1.50 11.06 10.83
N ARG A 94 -1.46 10.14 11.78
CA ARG A 94 -1.68 10.42 13.21
C ARG A 94 -0.49 10.11 14.08
N SER A 95 0.40 9.22 13.64
CA SER A 95 1.49 8.67 14.43
C SER A 95 2.85 8.83 13.75
N ILE A 96 3.90 8.53 14.50
CA ILE A 96 5.24 8.31 13.96
C ILE A 96 5.30 7.06 13.10
N HIS A 97 4.52 6.04 13.44
CA HIS A 97 4.41 4.79 12.68
C HIS A 97 3.12 4.74 11.88
N ALA A 98 3.21 4.28 10.63
CA ALA A 98 2.02 4.00 9.82
C ALA A 98 1.22 2.81 10.36
N GLY A 99 1.95 1.83 10.90
CA GLY A 99 1.38 0.60 11.42
C GLY A 99 1.03 -0.42 10.33
N VAL A 100 0.84 -1.65 10.76
CA VAL A 100 0.27 -2.73 9.97
C VAL A 100 -1.13 -2.98 10.52
N PRO A 101 -2.15 -3.21 9.68
CA PRO A 101 -3.51 -3.40 10.16
C PRO A 101 -3.62 -4.68 10.99
N PRO A 102 -4.42 -4.69 12.07
CA PRO A 102 -4.75 -5.92 12.79
C PRO A 102 -5.59 -6.85 11.92
N THR A 103 -5.57 -8.14 12.21
CA THR A 103 -6.33 -9.18 11.49
C THR A 103 -7.81 -8.83 11.34
N GLN A 104 -8.40 -8.14 12.33
CA GLN A 104 -9.78 -7.62 12.27
C GLN A 104 -10.03 -6.72 11.05
N THR A 105 -9.07 -5.91 10.63
CA THR A 105 -9.25 -5.02 9.47
C THR A 105 -9.45 -5.81 8.18
N CYS A 106 -8.71 -6.92 8.03
CA CYS A 106 -8.88 -7.83 6.90
C CYS A 106 -10.28 -8.46 6.92
N MET A 107 -10.73 -8.86 8.09
CA MET A 107 -12.01 -9.53 8.27
C MET A 107 -13.24 -8.61 8.08
N ASN A 108 -13.07 -7.29 8.00
CA ASN A 108 -14.18 -6.38 7.61
C ASN A 108 -14.75 -6.73 6.22
N CYS A 109 -13.91 -7.26 5.34
CA CYS A 109 -14.31 -7.71 4.00
C CYS A 109 -14.24 -9.25 3.88
N HIS A 110 -13.16 -9.87 4.36
CA HIS A 110 -12.90 -11.29 4.15
C HIS A 110 -13.76 -12.22 5.01
N ALA A 111 -14.54 -11.72 5.97
CA ALA A 111 -15.50 -12.52 6.71
C ALA A 111 -16.54 -13.21 5.81
N MET A 112 -16.89 -12.56 4.70
CA MET A 112 -17.91 -13.02 3.74
C MET A 112 -17.30 -13.75 2.53
N VAL A 113 -15.97 -13.82 2.42
CA VAL A 113 -15.30 -14.43 1.27
C VAL A 113 -15.03 -15.91 1.59
N ASP A 114 -15.44 -16.80 0.67
CA ASP A 114 -15.12 -18.22 0.78
C ASP A 114 -13.61 -18.44 0.58
N PRO A 115 -12.90 -19.02 1.54
CA PRO A 115 -11.47 -19.28 1.44
C PRO A 115 -11.13 -20.55 0.65
N THR A 116 -12.10 -21.38 0.30
CA THR A 116 -11.88 -22.70 -0.28
C THR A 116 -11.07 -22.62 -1.57
N GLY A 117 -9.93 -23.31 -1.62
CA GLY A 117 -9.01 -23.31 -2.73
C GLY A 117 -8.18 -22.03 -2.89
N ARG A 118 -8.18 -21.16 -1.86
CA ARG A 118 -7.42 -19.90 -1.80
C ARG A 118 -6.49 -19.92 -0.58
N PRO A 119 -5.28 -20.47 -0.72
CA PRO A 119 -4.43 -20.79 0.43
C PRO A 119 -4.10 -19.58 1.31
N GLU A 120 -3.96 -18.39 0.75
CA GLU A 120 -3.67 -17.19 1.53
C GLU A 120 -4.89 -16.72 2.35
N LEU A 121 -6.10 -16.93 1.85
CA LEU A 121 -7.33 -16.66 2.62
C LEU A 121 -7.58 -17.75 3.67
N GLU A 122 -7.22 -18.98 3.41
CA GLU A 122 -7.26 -20.07 4.40
C GLU A 122 -6.31 -19.75 5.57
N LYS A 123 -5.09 -19.27 5.28
CA LYS A 123 -4.15 -18.78 6.30
C LYS A 123 -4.75 -17.63 7.11
N LEU A 124 -5.32 -16.62 6.43
CA LEU A 124 -5.96 -15.48 7.09
C LEU A 124 -7.08 -15.93 8.04
N LYS A 125 -7.98 -16.80 7.58
CA LYS A 125 -9.04 -17.35 8.43
C LYS A 125 -8.49 -18.13 9.60
N GLY A 126 -7.43 -18.92 9.40
CA GLY A 126 -6.75 -19.64 10.48
C GLY A 126 -6.23 -18.72 11.57
N TYR A 127 -5.60 -17.60 11.24
CA TYR A 127 -5.19 -16.58 12.22
C TYR A 127 -6.39 -16.00 12.97
N TRP A 128 -7.44 -15.67 12.23
CA TRP A 128 -8.66 -15.13 12.81
C TRP A 128 -9.34 -16.08 13.80
N GLU A 129 -9.50 -17.34 13.44
CA GLU A 129 -10.17 -18.36 14.26
C GLU A 129 -9.39 -18.67 15.56
N ARG A 130 -8.06 -18.56 15.51
CA ARG A 130 -7.22 -18.71 16.69
C ARG A 130 -7.11 -17.45 17.54
N GLY A 131 -7.67 -16.32 17.09
CA GLY A 131 -7.53 -15.03 17.76
C GLY A 131 -6.10 -14.50 17.74
N GLU A 132 -5.32 -14.85 16.72
CA GLU A 132 -3.92 -14.47 16.58
C GLU A 132 -3.75 -13.32 15.57
N GLU A 133 -2.82 -12.42 15.85
CA GLU A 133 -2.37 -11.44 14.87
C GLU A 133 -1.37 -12.09 13.92
N ILE A 134 -1.38 -11.63 12.65
CA ILE A 134 -0.45 -12.13 11.63
C ILE A 134 0.95 -11.60 11.96
N PRO A 135 1.97 -12.47 12.13
CA PRO A 135 3.32 -12.06 12.51
C PRO A 135 4.12 -11.53 11.31
N TRP A 136 3.69 -10.38 10.77
CA TRP A 136 4.33 -9.75 9.63
C TRP A 136 5.81 -9.50 9.84
N VAL A 137 6.61 -9.80 8.84
CA VAL A 137 8.03 -9.45 8.82
C VAL A 137 8.20 -7.99 8.43
N LYS A 138 8.92 -7.22 9.27
CA LYS A 138 9.16 -5.80 9.04
C LYS A 138 10.13 -5.59 7.88
N VAL A 139 9.68 -4.93 6.83
CA VAL A 139 10.44 -4.68 5.59
C VAL A 139 11.18 -3.34 5.67
N HIS A 140 10.53 -2.30 6.22
CA HIS A 140 11.12 -0.98 6.42
C HIS A 140 11.51 -0.81 7.88
N ASP A 141 12.79 -0.69 8.15
CA ASP A 141 13.35 -0.54 9.49
C ASP A 141 14.45 0.50 9.48
N LEU A 142 14.41 1.42 10.43
CA LEU A 142 15.45 2.40 10.68
C LEU A 142 16.15 2.06 11.99
N PRO A 143 17.44 2.43 12.15
CA PRO A 143 18.11 2.30 13.44
C PRO A 143 17.36 3.03 14.55
N ASP A 144 17.39 2.51 15.76
CA ASP A 144 16.65 3.03 16.92
C ASP A 144 16.98 4.49 17.26
N PHE A 145 18.15 4.98 16.85
CA PHE A 145 18.58 6.36 17.03
C PHE A 145 18.07 7.31 15.94
N VAL A 146 17.26 6.83 14.97
CA VAL A 146 16.67 7.64 13.89
C VAL A 146 15.17 7.78 14.11
N TYR A 147 14.73 8.99 14.41
CA TYR A 147 13.31 9.30 14.66
C TYR A 147 12.63 9.79 13.38
N PHE A 148 11.95 8.89 12.71
CA PHE A 148 11.13 9.20 11.55
C PHE A 148 9.66 9.36 11.94
N SER A 149 8.99 10.33 11.35
CA SER A 149 7.57 10.57 11.62
C SER A 149 6.74 10.58 10.35
N HIS A 150 5.97 9.52 10.10
CA HIS A 150 5.02 9.45 8.97
C HIS A 150 4.08 10.65 8.98
N LYS A 151 3.50 10.98 10.13
CA LYS A 151 2.56 12.10 10.28
C LYS A 151 3.08 13.41 9.70
N ARG A 152 4.37 13.73 9.90
CA ARG A 152 4.95 14.99 9.41
C ARG A 152 5.08 14.99 7.89
N HIS A 153 5.53 13.88 7.30
CA HIS A 153 5.72 13.75 5.85
C HIS A 153 4.38 13.72 5.10
N VAL A 154 3.43 12.91 5.57
CA VAL A 154 2.08 12.85 4.98
C VAL A 154 1.36 14.20 5.06
N ARG A 155 1.49 14.93 6.17
CA ARG A 155 0.93 16.28 6.30
C ARG A 155 1.64 17.32 5.43
N ALA A 156 2.89 17.12 5.11
CA ALA A 156 3.63 17.96 4.18
C ALA A 156 3.25 17.71 2.71
N GLY A 157 2.40 16.73 2.43
CA GLY A 157 1.96 16.37 1.08
C GLY A 157 2.91 15.41 0.35
N VAL A 158 3.86 14.80 1.07
CA VAL A 158 4.71 13.74 0.50
C VAL A 158 3.84 12.49 0.30
N THR A 159 3.85 11.95 -0.92
CA THR A 159 3.05 10.77 -1.25
C THR A 159 3.70 9.48 -0.72
N CYS A 160 2.88 8.45 -0.50
CA CYS A 160 3.38 7.17 -0.02
C CYS A 160 4.40 6.57 -0.99
N GLN A 161 4.15 6.73 -2.29
CA GLN A 161 4.95 6.19 -3.37
C GLN A 161 6.37 6.76 -3.44
N GLU A 162 6.59 7.98 -2.98
CA GLU A 162 7.92 8.60 -2.97
C GLU A 162 8.94 7.83 -2.09
N CYS A 163 8.44 7.15 -1.06
CA CYS A 163 9.27 6.36 -0.16
C CYS A 163 9.09 4.84 -0.37
N HIS A 164 7.87 4.41 -0.69
CA HIS A 164 7.51 2.99 -0.77
C HIS A 164 7.43 2.45 -2.21
N GLY A 165 7.63 3.31 -3.22
CA GLY A 165 7.47 2.94 -4.63
C GLY A 165 6.00 2.75 -5.02
N GLN A 166 5.78 2.29 -6.24
CA GLN A 166 4.44 2.10 -6.81
C GLN A 166 3.83 0.76 -6.34
N VAL A 167 3.64 0.61 -5.03
CA VAL A 167 3.18 -0.64 -4.42
C VAL A 167 1.84 -1.12 -4.98
N GLN A 168 0.97 -0.19 -5.39
CA GLN A 168 -0.34 -0.49 -5.97
C GLN A 168 -0.27 -1.03 -7.40
N ASP A 169 0.84 -0.81 -8.11
CA ASP A 169 0.96 -1.19 -9.53
C ASP A 169 1.77 -2.47 -9.72
N VAL A 170 2.75 -2.73 -8.84
CA VAL A 170 3.76 -3.76 -9.09
C VAL A 170 3.99 -4.72 -7.92
N MET A 171 3.44 -4.47 -6.71
CA MET A 171 3.78 -5.27 -5.54
C MET A 171 2.69 -6.26 -5.16
N THR A 172 2.97 -7.55 -5.37
CA THR A 172 2.23 -8.65 -4.75
C THR A 172 2.69 -8.88 -3.31
N VAL A 173 3.97 -8.64 -3.02
CA VAL A 173 4.54 -8.64 -1.66
C VAL A 173 5.31 -7.34 -1.45
N ALA A 174 5.18 -6.73 -0.28
CA ALA A 174 5.86 -5.47 0.02
C ALA A 174 7.39 -5.64 0.00
N GLN A 175 8.07 -4.70 -0.66
CA GLN A 175 9.51 -4.62 -0.74
C GLN A 175 10.00 -3.25 -0.28
N ARG A 176 11.25 -3.19 0.17
CA ARG A 176 11.93 -1.92 0.38
C ARG A 176 12.54 -1.46 -0.95
N VAL A 177 12.12 -0.30 -1.45
CA VAL A 177 12.68 0.30 -2.67
C VAL A 177 13.61 1.46 -2.38
N ALA A 178 13.36 2.23 -1.31
CA ALA A 178 14.19 3.35 -0.94
C ALA A 178 15.41 2.91 -0.13
N PRO A 179 16.58 3.55 -0.31
CA PRO A 179 17.81 3.18 0.39
C PRO A 179 17.75 3.49 1.89
N LEU A 180 16.90 4.42 2.31
CA LEU A 180 16.67 4.84 3.71
C LEU A 180 17.96 5.23 4.46
N ASN A 181 19.02 5.65 3.76
CA ASN A 181 20.23 6.17 4.37
C ASN A 181 20.12 7.68 4.61
N MET A 182 21.02 8.23 5.46
CA MET A 182 21.00 9.64 5.83
C MET A 182 21.12 10.57 4.61
N GLY A 183 21.95 10.20 3.63
CA GLY A 183 22.13 11.00 2.41
C GLY A 183 20.85 11.15 1.61
N TRP A 184 20.08 10.07 1.45
CA TRP A 184 18.79 10.07 0.77
C TRP A 184 17.77 10.96 1.50
N CYS A 185 17.69 10.87 2.83
CA CYS A 185 16.81 11.73 3.62
C CYS A 185 17.19 13.22 3.48
N LEU A 186 18.48 13.54 3.56
CA LEU A 186 18.97 14.92 3.45
C LEU A 186 18.77 15.48 2.05
N ASP A 187 18.89 14.67 1.00
CA ASP A 187 18.64 15.12 -0.37
C ASP A 187 17.18 15.54 -0.56
N CYS A 188 16.25 14.71 -0.10
CA CYS A 188 14.84 15.06 -0.10
C CYS A 188 14.55 16.32 0.71
N HIS A 189 15.09 16.46 1.92
CA HIS A 189 14.92 17.64 2.77
C HIS A 189 15.50 18.92 2.16
N LYS A 190 16.49 18.81 1.27
CA LYS A 190 17.06 19.96 0.54
C LYS A 190 16.21 20.38 -0.64
N ASN A 191 15.63 19.41 -1.35
CA ASN A 191 15.18 19.63 -2.73
C ASN A 191 13.68 19.42 -2.93
N HIS A 192 12.97 18.82 -1.96
CA HIS A 192 11.57 18.46 -2.14
C HIS A 192 10.66 19.69 -2.29
N PRO A 193 9.83 19.78 -3.36
CA PRO A 193 9.02 20.96 -3.66
C PRO A 193 7.94 21.25 -2.63
N SER A 194 7.53 20.27 -1.81
CA SER A 194 6.57 20.49 -0.72
C SER A 194 7.08 21.51 0.32
N VAL A 195 8.40 21.70 0.44
CA VAL A 195 8.97 22.69 1.35
C VAL A 195 8.62 24.10 0.85
N ASP A 196 8.77 24.37 -0.44
CA ASP A 196 8.38 25.65 -1.03
C ASP A 196 6.88 25.87 -0.93
N THR A 197 6.10 24.85 -1.26
CA THR A 197 4.63 24.91 -1.22
C THR A 197 4.11 25.21 0.19
N ASN A 198 4.69 24.57 1.22
CA ASN A 198 4.18 24.69 2.58
C ASN A 198 4.74 25.90 3.35
N TYR A 199 5.93 26.38 3.01
CA TYR A 199 6.63 27.40 3.79
C TYR A 199 6.92 28.70 3.03
N GLY A 200 6.76 28.74 1.70
CA GLY A 200 6.90 29.94 0.88
C GLY A 200 8.21 30.68 1.16
N ALA A 201 8.13 31.95 1.55
CA ALA A 201 9.29 32.78 1.86
C ALA A 201 10.19 32.24 3.00
N GLN A 202 9.70 31.32 3.82
CA GLN A 202 10.46 30.69 4.91
C GLN A 202 11.08 29.34 4.49
N ALA A 203 10.96 28.93 3.25
CA ALA A 203 11.40 27.62 2.76
C ALA A 203 12.91 27.38 3.02
N GLU A 204 13.76 28.39 2.77
CA GLU A 204 15.21 28.25 2.99
C GLU A 204 15.57 28.06 4.49
N LEU A 205 14.93 28.83 5.35
CA LEU A 205 15.10 28.65 6.81
C LEU A 205 14.66 27.24 7.21
N ARG A 206 13.52 26.79 6.68
CA ARG A 206 13.01 25.45 6.97
C ARG A 206 13.91 24.33 6.47
N ARG A 207 14.52 24.48 5.29
CA ARG A 207 15.52 23.55 4.78
C ARG A 207 16.76 23.49 5.68
N ALA A 208 17.18 24.62 6.24
CA ALA A 208 18.29 24.65 7.21
C ALA A 208 17.94 23.88 8.48
N GLU A 209 16.76 24.13 9.05
CA GLU A 209 16.27 23.44 10.25
C GLU A 209 16.12 21.91 10.05
N MET A 210 15.63 21.47 8.88
CA MET A 210 15.46 20.04 8.57
C MET A 210 16.79 19.30 8.37
N LYS A 211 17.92 19.99 8.29
CA LYS A 211 19.27 19.40 8.23
C LYS A 211 19.96 19.35 9.59
N ASP A 212 19.36 19.93 10.63
CA ASP A 212 19.89 19.84 11.98
C ASP A 212 19.87 18.39 12.48
N CYS A 213 20.96 17.99 13.14
CA CYS A 213 21.14 16.61 13.60
C CYS A 213 20.00 16.16 14.51
N TYR A 214 19.53 17.02 15.40
CA TYR A 214 18.46 16.72 16.35
C TYR A 214 17.06 16.62 15.71
N THR A 215 16.92 16.99 14.45
CA THR A 215 15.66 16.76 13.73
C THR A 215 15.37 15.26 13.56
N CYS A 216 16.42 14.47 13.34
CA CYS A 216 16.33 13.04 13.08
C CYS A 216 16.96 12.17 14.18
N HIS A 217 17.94 12.67 14.91
CA HIS A 217 18.69 11.92 15.94
C HIS A 217 18.39 12.48 17.34
N LYS A 218 17.85 11.63 18.21
CA LYS A 218 17.48 12.01 19.60
C LYS A 218 17.97 10.98 20.58
#